data_7ed861154952856736dbd0bb94d076c8
#
_entry.id   7ed861154952856736dbd0bb94d076c8
#
_cell.length_a   1.000
_cell.length_b   1.000
_cell.length_c   1.000
_cell.angle_alpha   90.00
_cell.angle_beta   90.00
_cell.angle_gamma   90.00
#
_symmetry.space_group_name_H-M   'P 1'
#
loop_
_entity.id
_entity.type
_entity.pdbx_description
1 polymer ?
#
loop_
_entity_poly.entity_id
_entity_poly.type
_entity_poly.pdbx_seq_one_letter_code
_entity_poly.pdbx_strand_id
1 'polypeptide(L)'
;DLTYIFEAVKDLNDRIQELQATIKSQHNELCTLNRQIDYLKHENRKLKKENEELRTKLTEHESLDKNSQNSNTPPSKENLKAEVIRRTTTLRKQTGKNVGGQKGHKGCTLQSSSTPDETIDIFPDYCTKCGSPLEDGERVLDYITQVVSIPELKPVIRNIRHYITICKQCGERVQSHAPKKRGSNSVVYDSSVKALVLYLNVVLFLPYGRIQDFFKEVFSMNISQGSFINWVNKAKKKAAPAIEKIKQLIMKSHVVGFDESGLYCNKKLDWAWIAQTVYFTLLFHGKGRSSKELKKRFGDSFERMVAVTDRHNAYFVVNFLNHQVCLAHLLRELQFLNELDKNQQWSRNMEQLLQKAIHERNQNPTSIINKKPWLEKLDELLQK
;
A
#
# COMPACT_ATOMS: atom_id res chain seq x y z
N ASP A 1 70.40 77.94 4.49
CA ASP A 1 69.14 77.20 4.49
C ASP A 1 68.76 76.48 3.20
N LEU A 2 69.49 76.80 2.10
CA LEU A 2 69.32 76.06 0.83
C LEU A 2 69.82 74.59 0.95
N THR A 3 70.83 74.34 1.77
CA THR A 3 71.37 72.97 2.04
C THR A 3 70.40 72.05 2.71
N TYR A 4 69.61 72.54 3.66
CA TYR A 4 68.59 71.76 4.36
C TYR A 4 67.43 71.34 3.43
N ILE A 5 67.06 72.28 2.51
CA ILE A 5 66.04 71.98 1.51
C ILE A 5 66.52 70.90 0.52
N PHE A 6 67.83 70.98 0.15
CA PHE A 6 68.42 70.00 -0.77
C PHE A 6 68.48 68.56 -0.16
N GLU A 7 68.87 68.49 1.11
CA GLU A 7 68.84 67.17 1.85
C GLU A 7 67.41 66.61 2.01
N ALA A 8 66.48 67.48 2.34
CA ALA A 8 65.09 67.06 2.47
C ALA A 8 64.50 66.60 1.12
N VAL A 9 64.80 67.21 0.02
CA VAL A 9 64.43 66.83 -1.35
C VAL A 9 65.08 65.50 -1.75
N LYS A 10 66.34 65.31 -1.38
CA LYS A 10 67.01 64.01 -1.61
C LYS A 10 66.40 62.90 -0.84
N ASP A 11 66.07 63.06 0.45
CA ASP A 11 65.43 62.06 1.30
C ASP A 11 64.03 61.73 0.77
N LEU A 12 63.27 62.72 0.31
CA LEU A 12 61.98 62.51 -0.35
C LEU A 12 62.07 61.70 -1.64
N ASN A 13 63.11 61.98 -2.46
CA ASN A 13 63.30 61.19 -3.69
C ASN A 13 63.70 59.77 -3.43
N ASP A 14 64.58 59.51 -2.45
CA ASP A 14 64.94 58.15 -2.06
C ASP A 14 63.71 57.35 -1.54
N ARG A 15 62.86 58.02 -0.77
CA ARG A 15 61.60 57.41 -0.26
C ARG A 15 60.58 57.17 -1.37
N ILE A 16 60.52 58.05 -2.39
CA ILE A 16 59.69 57.85 -3.60
C ILE A 16 60.16 56.59 -4.36
N GLN A 17 61.51 56.43 -4.51
CA GLN A 17 62.04 55.24 -5.19
C GLN A 17 61.77 53.96 -4.44
N GLU A 18 61.87 53.92 -3.09
CA GLU A 18 61.49 52.76 -2.26
C GLU A 18 60.02 52.43 -2.40
N LEU A 19 59.15 53.42 -2.35
CA LEU A 19 57.71 53.22 -2.54
C LEU A 19 57.36 52.69 -3.92
N GLN A 20 58.04 53.24 -4.99
CA GLN A 20 57.83 52.70 -6.35
C GLN A 20 58.30 51.27 -6.51
N ALA A 21 59.40 50.86 -5.89
CA ALA A 21 59.87 49.48 -5.87
C ALA A 21 58.90 48.59 -5.15
N THR A 22 58.37 49.04 -4.02
CA THR A 22 57.34 48.31 -3.24
C THR A 22 56.06 48.13 -4.05
N ILE A 23 55.55 49.19 -4.69
CA ILE A 23 54.39 49.14 -5.58
C ILE A 23 54.57 48.12 -6.71
N LYS A 24 55.77 48.14 -7.34
CA LYS A 24 56.09 47.19 -8.42
C LYS A 24 56.12 45.73 -7.94
N SER A 25 56.67 45.48 -6.74
CA SER A 25 56.69 44.17 -6.13
C SER A 25 55.26 43.66 -5.81
N GLN A 26 54.45 44.51 -5.18
CA GLN A 26 53.06 44.21 -4.89
C GLN A 26 52.24 44.01 -6.15
N HIS A 27 52.48 44.78 -7.20
CA HIS A 27 51.81 44.59 -8.50
C HIS A 27 52.11 43.18 -9.10
N ASN A 28 53.40 42.79 -9.06
CA ASN A 28 53.77 41.44 -9.54
C ASN A 28 53.17 40.32 -8.74
N GLU A 29 53.07 40.44 -7.41
CA GLU A 29 52.40 39.49 -6.53
C GLU A 29 50.92 39.41 -6.83
N LEU A 30 50.25 40.54 -7.03
CA LEU A 30 48.85 40.64 -7.40
C LEU A 30 48.56 39.98 -8.75
N CYS A 31 49.45 40.15 -9.73
CA CYS A 31 49.35 39.44 -11.01
C CYS A 31 49.49 37.93 -10.86
N THR A 32 50.36 37.47 -9.98
CA THR A 32 50.55 36.03 -9.70
C THR A 32 49.34 35.43 -9.01
N LEU A 33 48.81 36.11 -7.99
CA LEU A 33 47.58 35.71 -7.29
C LEU A 33 46.36 35.67 -8.21
N ASN A 34 46.20 36.64 -9.09
CA ASN A 34 45.13 36.65 -10.08
C ASN A 34 45.20 35.44 -11.02
N ARG A 35 46.40 35.07 -11.50
CA ARG A 35 46.55 33.82 -12.30
C ARG A 35 46.18 32.57 -11.52
N GLN A 36 46.54 32.48 -10.23
CA GLN A 36 46.14 31.37 -9.37
C GLN A 36 44.61 31.31 -9.15
N ILE A 37 43.99 32.47 -8.94
CA ILE A 37 42.54 32.58 -8.81
C ILE A 37 41.84 32.11 -10.09
N ASP A 38 42.32 32.50 -11.26
CA ASP A 38 41.73 32.08 -12.53
C ASP A 38 41.91 30.58 -12.79
N TYR A 39 43.06 30.01 -12.43
CA TYR A 39 43.29 28.58 -12.47
C TYR A 39 42.33 27.82 -11.54
N LEU A 40 42.21 28.25 -10.28
CA LEU A 40 41.33 27.65 -9.30
C LEU A 40 39.84 27.78 -9.68
N LYS A 41 39.45 28.88 -10.30
CA LYS A 41 38.09 29.05 -10.86
C LYS A 41 37.82 28.09 -12.02
N HIS A 42 38.81 27.81 -12.85
CA HIS A 42 38.71 26.85 -13.95
C HIS A 42 38.55 25.42 -13.41
N GLU A 43 39.43 25.00 -12.48
CA GLU A 43 39.35 23.71 -11.82
C GLU A 43 38.02 23.50 -11.07
N ASN A 44 37.53 24.50 -10.35
CA ASN A 44 36.24 24.45 -9.68
C ASN A 44 35.06 24.25 -10.66
N ARG A 45 35.12 24.90 -11.84
CA ARG A 45 34.09 24.67 -12.87
C ARG A 45 34.14 23.26 -13.42
N LYS A 46 35.35 22.73 -13.65
CA LYS A 46 35.54 21.35 -14.11
C LYS A 46 35.02 20.33 -13.09
N LEU A 47 35.41 20.47 -11.81
CA LEU A 47 34.95 19.60 -10.73
C LEU A 47 33.45 19.70 -10.49
N LYS A 48 32.84 20.87 -10.62
CA LYS A 48 31.38 21.03 -10.54
C LYS A 48 30.68 20.27 -11.65
N LYS A 49 31.17 20.33 -12.88
CA LYS A 49 30.61 19.60 -14.01
C LYS A 49 30.73 18.07 -13.82
N GLU A 50 31.89 17.62 -13.38
CA GLU A 50 32.12 16.19 -13.09
C GLU A 50 31.22 15.69 -11.95
N ASN A 51 31.04 16.47 -10.89
CA ASN A 51 30.11 16.16 -9.81
C ASN A 51 28.65 16.09 -10.29
N GLU A 52 28.26 16.93 -11.22
CA GLU A 52 26.91 16.92 -11.80
C GLU A 52 26.70 15.69 -12.68
N GLU A 53 27.66 15.32 -13.49
CA GLU A 53 27.67 14.10 -14.29
C GLU A 53 27.64 12.83 -13.42
N LEU A 54 28.45 12.78 -12.35
CA LEU A 54 28.45 11.67 -11.39
C LEU A 54 27.13 11.57 -10.63
N ARG A 55 26.55 12.69 -10.23
CA ARG A 55 25.21 12.71 -9.59
C ARG A 55 24.13 12.22 -10.53
N THR A 56 24.18 12.64 -11.81
CA THR A 56 23.22 12.16 -12.81
C THR A 56 23.34 10.65 -13.02
N LYS A 57 24.55 10.12 -13.17
CA LYS A 57 24.80 8.67 -13.26
C LYS A 57 24.34 7.92 -12.00
N LEU A 58 24.59 8.46 -10.82
CA LEU A 58 24.14 7.88 -9.56
C LEU A 58 22.60 7.86 -9.47
N THR A 59 21.95 8.95 -9.89
CA THR A 59 20.49 9.05 -9.90
C THR A 59 19.86 8.10 -10.91
N GLU A 60 20.47 7.94 -12.09
CA GLU A 60 20.06 6.94 -13.09
C GLU A 60 20.20 5.51 -12.56
N HIS A 61 21.31 5.18 -11.91
CA HIS A 61 21.51 3.88 -11.27
C HIS A 61 20.51 3.62 -10.14
N GLU A 62 20.28 4.61 -9.27
CA GLU A 62 19.33 4.48 -8.16
C GLU A 62 17.86 4.42 -8.61
N SER A 63 17.50 5.09 -9.71
CA SER A 63 16.11 5.15 -10.19
C SER A 63 15.70 3.96 -11.05
N LEU A 64 16.64 3.34 -11.78
CA LEU A 64 16.37 2.22 -12.68
C LEU A 64 16.21 0.88 -11.95
N ASP A 65 16.89 0.71 -10.82
CA ASP A 65 16.98 -0.59 -10.15
C ASP A 65 16.05 -0.74 -8.93
N LYS A 66 15.60 0.35 -8.32
CA LYS A 66 14.67 0.30 -7.18
C LYS A 66 13.21 0.20 -7.62
N ASN A 67 12.53 -0.86 -7.20
CA ASN A 67 11.12 -1.12 -7.48
C ASN A 67 10.40 -1.67 -6.24
N SER A 68 9.08 -1.87 -6.32
CA SER A 68 8.26 -2.37 -5.21
C SER A 68 8.58 -3.80 -4.78
N GLN A 69 9.33 -4.55 -5.58
CA GLN A 69 9.71 -5.94 -5.28
C GLN A 69 11.06 -6.03 -4.56
N ASN A 70 12.00 -5.14 -4.89
CA ASN A 70 13.35 -5.14 -4.33
C ASN A 70 13.64 -3.96 -3.39
N SER A 71 12.70 -3.06 -3.16
CA SER A 71 12.86 -1.90 -2.28
C SER A 71 11.54 -1.50 -1.63
N ASN A 72 11.59 -0.50 -0.76
CA ASN A 72 10.41 0.10 -0.14
C ASN A 72 9.70 1.13 -1.06
N THR A 73 9.99 1.11 -2.35
CA THR A 73 9.31 1.98 -3.32
C THR A 73 7.86 1.51 -3.48
N PRO A 74 6.86 2.37 -3.20
CA PRO A 74 5.47 1.96 -3.35
C PRO A 74 5.14 1.76 -4.84
N PRO A 75 4.30 0.77 -5.18
CA PRO A 75 3.89 0.46 -6.56
C PRO A 75 3.35 1.68 -7.33
N SER A 76 2.76 2.64 -6.62
CA SER A 76 2.24 3.89 -7.19
C SER A 76 3.31 4.84 -7.74
N LYS A 77 4.59 4.63 -7.40
CA LYS A 77 5.72 5.41 -7.93
C LYS A 77 6.42 4.73 -9.11
N GLU A 78 6.03 3.52 -9.46
CA GLU A 78 6.61 2.80 -10.59
C GLU A 78 6.03 3.29 -11.91
N ASN A 79 6.90 3.43 -12.93
CA ASN A 79 6.46 3.79 -14.28
C ASN A 79 5.66 2.64 -14.92
N LEU A 80 4.49 2.94 -15.50
CA LEU A 80 3.60 1.97 -16.17
C LEU A 80 4.30 1.10 -17.23
N LYS A 81 5.34 1.62 -17.90
CA LYS A 81 6.15 0.84 -18.88
C LYS A 81 7.01 -0.24 -18.23
N ALA A 82 7.45 -0.03 -16.99
CA ALA A 82 8.21 -1.02 -16.23
C ALA A 82 7.33 -2.14 -15.67
N GLU A 83 6.04 -1.88 -15.49
CA GLU A 83 5.05 -2.80 -14.95
C GLU A 83 4.80 -4.03 -15.85
N VAL A 84 4.88 -3.86 -17.16
CA VAL A 84 4.67 -4.95 -18.14
C VAL A 84 5.78 -6.01 -18.06
N ILE A 85 7.01 -5.61 -17.79
CA ILE A 85 8.18 -6.53 -17.68
C ILE A 85 8.19 -7.24 -16.32
N ARG A 86 7.58 -6.65 -15.28
CA ARG A 86 7.67 -7.10 -13.89
C ARG A 86 6.55 -8.04 -13.44
N ARG A 87 5.48 -8.19 -14.20
CA ARG A 87 4.33 -9.08 -13.87
C ARG A 87 4.69 -10.55 -13.70
N THR A 88 5.90 -10.95 -14.11
CA THR A 88 6.35 -12.34 -14.05
C THR A 88 7.37 -12.65 -12.94
N THR A 89 7.95 -11.65 -12.29
CA THR A 89 8.94 -11.87 -11.24
C THR A 89 8.27 -11.93 -9.88
N THR A 90 8.01 -13.13 -9.41
CA THR A 90 7.66 -13.36 -7.99
C THR A 90 8.96 -13.53 -7.19
N LEU A 91 8.95 -13.14 -5.91
CA LEU A 91 10.03 -13.41 -4.94
C LEU A 91 10.33 -14.93 -4.76
N ARG A 92 9.52 -15.79 -5.37
CA ARG A 92 9.72 -17.24 -5.35
C ARG A 92 10.77 -17.61 -6.38
N LYS A 93 11.85 -18.23 -5.95
CA LYS A 93 12.85 -18.85 -6.85
C LYS A 93 12.13 -19.82 -7.78
N GLN A 94 12.45 -19.76 -9.07
CA GLN A 94 11.98 -20.76 -10.04
C GLN A 94 12.42 -22.14 -9.58
N THR A 95 11.48 -23.01 -9.30
CA THR A 95 11.75 -24.36 -8.76
C THR A 95 12.08 -25.37 -9.86
N GLY A 96 12.14 -24.96 -11.12
CA GLY A 96 12.29 -25.85 -12.29
C GLY A 96 11.08 -26.77 -12.53
N LYS A 97 10.00 -26.61 -11.77
CA LYS A 97 8.77 -27.40 -11.92
C LYS A 97 7.88 -26.79 -12.99
N ASN A 98 7.11 -27.60 -13.68
CA ASN A 98 6.16 -27.16 -14.70
C ASN A 98 5.09 -26.24 -14.08
N VAL A 99 4.59 -25.29 -14.90
CA VAL A 99 3.49 -24.40 -14.51
C VAL A 99 2.22 -25.23 -14.34
N GLY A 100 1.53 -25.06 -13.21
CA GLY A 100 0.28 -25.77 -12.89
C GLY A 100 0.37 -26.65 -11.64
N GLY A 101 -0.61 -27.48 -11.44
CA GLY A 101 -0.68 -28.42 -10.31
C GLY A 101 0.43 -29.46 -10.38
N GLN A 102 1.22 -29.58 -9.31
CA GLN A 102 2.27 -30.59 -9.20
C GLN A 102 1.70 -31.96 -8.83
N LYS A 103 2.45 -33.04 -9.08
CA LYS A 103 2.03 -34.41 -8.66
C LYS A 103 1.72 -34.43 -7.15
N GLY A 104 0.50 -34.86 -6.80
CA GLY A 104 0.01 -34.83 -5.42
C GLY A 104 -0.74 -33.55 -4.99
N HIS A 105 -0.85 -32.55 -5.87
CA HIS A 105 -1.71 -31.41 -5.62
C HIS A 105 -3.18 -31.85 -5.66
N LYS A 106 -3.92 -31.63 -4.56
CA LYS A 106 -5.38 -31.81 -4.56
C LYS A 106 -5.99 -30.75 -5.46
N GLY A 107 -6.49 -31.16 -6.61
CA GLY A 107 -7.23 -30.28 -7.50
C GLY A 107 -8.49 -29.76 -6.78
N CYS A 108 -8.82 -28.48 -7.02
CA CYS A 108 -10.10 -27.91 -6.60
C CYS A 108 -11.06 -28.02 -7.78
N THR A 109 -11.81 -29.11 -7.87
CA THR A 109 -12.86 -29.28 -8.88
C THR A 109 -14.20 -28.91 -8.28
N LEU A 110 -15.08 -28.37 -9.10
CA LEU A 110 -16.46 -28.09 -8.70
C LEU A 110 -17.13 -29.44 -8.34
N GLN A 111 -17.67 -29.49 -7.14
CA GLN A 111 -18.39 -30.69 -6.67
C GLN A 111 -19.86 -30.60 -7.11
N SER A 112 -20.43 -31.73 -7.57
CA SER A 112 -21.85 -31.77 -7.87
C SER A 112 -22.70 -31.71 -6.58
N SER A 113 -23.80 -30.96 -6.64
CA SER A 113 -24.79 -30.92 -5.54
C SER A 113 -25.57 -32.21 -5.45
N SER A 114 -25.77 -32.72 -4.23
CA SER A 114 -26.66 -33.82 -4.00
C SER A 114 -28.14 -33.42 -4.04
N THR A 115 -28.44 -32.12 -3.96
CA THR A 115 -29.78 -31.54 -3.94
C THR A 115 -29.87 -30.46 -5.01
N PRO A 116 -30.06 -30.80 -6.30
CA PRO A 116 -30.28 -29.82 -7.35
C PRO A 116 -31.61 -29.09 -7.16
N ASP A 117 -31.68 -27.83 -7.54
CA ASP A 117 -32.92 -27.03 -7.45
C ASP A 117 -33.95 -27.47 -8.51
N GLU A 118 -33.46 -27.92 -9.68
CA GLU A 118 -34.29 -28.34 -10.82
C GLU A 118 -33.62 -29.51 -11.53
N THR A 119 -34.46 -30.42 -12.06
CA THR A 119 -34.01 -31.51 -12.93
C THR A 119 -34.74 -31.43 -14.26
N ILE A 120 -33.99 -31.39 -15.34
CA ILE A 120 -34.53 -31.34 -16.72
C ILE A 120 -34.11 -32.62 -17.42
N ASP A 121 -35.11 -33.40 -17.87
CA ASP A 121 -34.85 -34.60 -18.66
C ASP A 121 -34.82 -34.24 -20.15
N ILE A 122 -33.80 -34.68 -20.84
CA ILE A 122 -33.59 -34.42 -22.29
C ILE A 122 -33.64 -35.80 -22.99
N PHE A 123 -34.53 -35.92 -23.96
CA PHE A 123 -34.72 -37.13 -24.74
C PHE A 123 -34.44 -36.86 -26.23
N PRO A 124 -33.91 -37.83 -26.97
CA PRO A 124 -33.84 -37.74 -28.42
C PRO A 124 -35.22 -37.88 -29.05
N ASP A 125 -35.53 -36.99 -30.01
CA ASP A 125 -36.84 -36.98 -30.68
C ASP A 125 -36.97 -38.05 -31.74
N TYR A 126 -35.86 -38.36 -32.46
CA TYR A 126 -35.87 -39.25 -33.61
C TYR A 126 -34.69 -40.24 -33.62
N CYS A 127 -34.93 -41.44 -34.15
CA CYS A 127 -33.88 -42.41 -34.33
C CYS A 127 -32.88 -41.95 -35.41
N THR A 128 -31.60 -41.87 -35.09
CA THR A 128 -30.53 -41.42 -36.01
C THR A 128 -30.28 -42.41 -37.16
N LYS A 129 -30.76 -43.68 -37.05
CA LYS A 129 -30.59 -44.74 -38.06
C LYS A 129 -31.74 -44.83 -39.06
N CYS A 130 -32.98 -44.74 -38.60
CA CYS A 130 -34.18 -44.95 -39.42
C CYS A 130 -35.13 -43.76 -39.50
N GLY A 131 -34.89 -42.68 -38.74
CA GLY A 131 -35.72 -41.46 -38.70
C GLY A 131 -37.06 -41.59 -37.98
N SER A 132 -37.38 -42.77 -37.37
CA SER A 132 -38.63 -42.93 -36.65
C SER A 132 -38.70 -42.14 -35.35
N PRO A 133 -39.85 -41.57 -34.96
CA PRO A 133 -40.02 -40.91 -33.67
C PRO A 133 -39.79 -41.87 -32.50
N LEU A 134 -39.22 -41.39 -31.41
CA LEU A 134 -38.82 -42.17 -30.25
C LEU A 134 -39.67 -41.88 -29.01
N GLU A 135 -40.89 -41.34 -29.19
CA GLU A 135 -41.80 -40.97 -28.10
C GLU A 135 -42.12 -42.14 -27.17
N ASP A 136 -42.34 -43.37 -27.73
CA ASP A 136 -42.68 -44.58 -27.03
C ASP A 136 -41.47 -45.53 -26.79
N GLY A 137 -40.25 -45.07 -26.99
CA GLY A 137 -39.04 -45.85 -26.77
C GLY A 137 -38.74 -46.09 -25.29
N GLU A 138 -38.05 -47.21 -24.98
CA GLU A 138 -37.51 -47.45 -23.64
C GLU A 138 -36.42 -46.41 -23.36
N ARG A 139 -36.52 -45.77 -22.18
CA ARG A 139 -35.64 -44.67 -21.74
C ARG A 139 -34.67 -45.16 -20.69
N VAL A 140 -33.40 -45.07 -20.96
CA VAL A 140 -32.32 -45.43 -20.02
C VAL A 140 -31.47 -44.20 -19.77
N LEU A 141 -31.22 -43.88 -18.49
CA LEU A 141 -30.37 -42.77 -18.10
C LEU A 141 -28.93 -43.09 -18.50
N ASP A 142 -28.32 -42.23 -19.33
CA ASP A 142 -26.94 -42.38 -19.76
C ASP A 142 -25.99 -41.67 -18.80
N TYR A 143 -26.12 -40.32 -18.64
CA TYR A 143 -25.31 -39.54 -17.70
C TYR A 143 -26.06 -38.32 -17.21
N ILE A 144 -25.55 -37.74 -16.12
CA ILE A 144 -26.06 -36.49 -15.54
C ILE A 144 -24.99 -35.42 -15.62
N THR A 145 -25.36 -34.23 -16.15
CA THR A 145 -24.57 -33.04 -16.11
C THR A 145 -25.25 -31.99 -15.25
N GLN A 146 -24.56 -31.43 -14.27
CA GLN A 146 -25.08 -30.30 -13.51
C GLN A 146 -24.59 -28.97 -14.09
N VAL A 147 -25.54 -28.09 -14.39
CA VAL A 147 -25.27 -26.74 -14.88
C VAL A 147 -25.62 -25.75 -13.77
N VAL A 148 -24.66 -24.95 -13.34
CA VAL A 148 -24.87 -23.91 -12.36
C VAL A 148 -25.13 -22.57 -13.10
N SER A 149 -26.31 -21.99 -12.84
CA SER A 149 -26.72 -20.71 -13.43
C SER A 149 -27.05 -19.69 -12.35
N ILE A 150 -26.98 -18.42 -12.68
CA ILE A 150 -27.45 -17.30 -11.84
C ILE A 150 -28.82 -16.91 -12.36
N PRO A 151 -29.90 -16.95 -11.54
CA PRO A 151 -31.20 -16.51 -11.95
C PRO A 151 -31.23 -15.00 -12.21
N GLU A 152 -32.23 -14.52 -12.96
CA GLU A 152 -32.41 -13.08 -13.19
C GLU A 152 -32.58 -12.34 -11.87
N LEU A 153 -31.68 -11.35 -11.62
CA LEU A 153 -31.68 -10.56 -10.40
C LEU A 153 -32.65 -9.38 -10.53
N LYS A 154 -33.81 -9.48 -9.88
CA LYS A 154 -34.82 -8.41 -9.87
C LYS A 154 -35.00 -7.80 -8.49
N PRO A 155 -35.21 -6.46 -8.39
CA PRO A 155 -35.57 -5.84 -7.12
C PRO A 155 -36.99 -6.25 -6.70
N VAL A 156 -37.15 -6.50 -5.41
CA VAL A 156 -38.50 -6.77 -4.86
C VAL A 156 -39.12 -5.45 -4.40
N ILE A 157 -40.21 -5.05 -5.02
CA ILE A 157 -40.94 -3.83 -4.68
C ILE A 157 -42.11 -4.20 -3.76
N ARG A 158 -42.16 -3.59 -2.57
CA ARG A 158 -43.21 -3.84 -1.57
C ARG A 158 -43.97 -2.57 -1.25
N ASN A 159 -45.29 -2.59 -1.35
CA ASN A 159 -46.14 -1.54 -0.84
C ASN A 159 -46.41 -1.76 0.65
N ILE A 160 -46.01 -0.85 1.51
CA ILE A 160 -46.29 -0.86 2.95
C ILE A 160 -47.43 0.11 3.20
N ARG A 161 -48.61 -0.40 3.54
CA ARG A 161 -49.79 0.40 3.86
C ARG A 161 -49.80 0.70 5.33
N HIS A 162 -49.81 1.99 5.69
CA HIS A 162 -49.89 2.42 7.08
C HIS A 162 -51.30 2.90 7.37
N TYR A 163 -51.88 2.36 8.46
CA TYR A 163 -53.24 2.68 8.86
C TYR A 163 -53.28 3.48 10.16
N ILE A 164 -54.34 4.27 10.30
CA ILE A 164 -54.77 4.86 11.55
C ILE A 164 -55.98 4.03 12.01
N THR A 165 -55.93 3.50 13.23
CA THR A 165 -57.05 2.75 13.81
C THR A 165 -57.73 3.63 14.88
N ILE A 166 -59.03 3.74 14.85
CA ILE A 166 -59.82 4.45 15.87
C ILE A 166 -60.22 3.45 16.95
N CYS A 167 -59.86 3.69 18.19
CA CYS A 167 -60.26 2.86 19.31
C CYS A 167 -61.78 2.93 19.51
N LYS A 168 -62.42 1.77 19.49
CA LYS A 168 -63.89 1.72 19.71
C LYS A 168 -64.37 2.08 21.10
N GLN A 169 -63.49 1.94 22.11
CA GLN A 169 -63.83 2.23 23.51
C GLN A 169 -63.71 3.75 23.84
N CYS A 170 -62.62 4.41 23.44
CA CYS A 170 -62.31 5.78 23.81
C CYS A 170 -62.25 6.78 22.64
N GLY A 171 -62.43 6.32 21.41
CA GLY A 171 -62.33 7.20 20.21
C GLY A 171 -60.93 7.62 19.84
N GLU A 172 -59.85 7.19 20.57
CA GLU A 172 -58.47 7.57 20.28
C GLU A 172 -58.03 7.07 18.91
N ARG A 173 -57.31 7.95 18.21
CA ARG A 173 -56.73 7.67 16.85
C ARG A 173 -55.29 7.17 17.02
N VAL A 174 -55.08 5.87 16.94
CA VAL A 174 -53.76 5.25 17.04
C VAL A 174 -53.18 5.05 15.66
N GLN A 175 -52.06 5.69 15.40
CA GLN A 175 -51.33 5.53 14.13
C GLN A 175 -50.38 4.36 14.19
N SER A 176 -50.32 3.56 13.13
CA SER A 176 -49.29 2.53 13.00
C SER A 176 -47.90 3.16 13.12
N HIS A 177 -47.00 2.49 13.84
CA HIS A 177 -45.58 2.91 13.94
C HIS A 177 -44.94 2.87 12.56
N ALA A 178 -44.86 4.03 11.92
CA ALA A 178 -44.16 4.18 10.64
C ALA A 178 -42.69 4.46 10.91
N PRO A 179 -41.76 3.77 10.27
CA PRO A 179 -40.34 4.07 10.38
C PRO A 179 -39.97 5.43 9.81
N LYS A 180 -40.94 6.23 9.31
CA LYS A 180 -40.73 7.52 8.65
C LYS A 180 -41.68 8.60 9.11
N LYS A 181 -41.15 9.82 9.16
CA LYS A 181 -41.95 11.03 9.32
C LYS A 181 -42.86 11.25 8.10
N ARG A 182 -44.10 11.70 8.35
CA ARG A 182 -45.05 12.17 7.34
C ARG A 182 -44.36 13.21 6.45
N GLY A 183 -44.41 13.08 5.12
CA GLY A 183 -43.80 13.99 4.17
C GLY A 183 -42.41 13.62 3.61
N SER A 184 -41.88 12.44 3.97
CA SER A 184 -40.69 11.91 3.30
C SER A 184 -41.06 11.21 1.98
N ASN A 185 -40.08 11.06 1.06
CA ASN A 185 -40.28 10.38 -0.21
C ASN A 185 -41.06 9.08 -0.08
N SER A 186 -42.02 8.86 -0.97
CA SER A 186 -42.87 7.67 -0.99
C SER A 186 -42.10 6.38 -1.28
N VAL A 187 -40.90 6.47 -1.93
CA VAL A 187 -40.05 5.32 -2.24
C VAL A 187 -38.80 5.34 -1.39
N VAL A 188 -38.47 4.18 -0.82
CA VAL A 188 -37.34 4.02 0.11
C VAL A 188 -36.59 2.75 -0.22
N TYR A 189 -35.27 2.84 -0.29
CA TYR A 189 -34.41 1.67 -0.32
C TYR A 189 -34.28 1.05 1.07
N ASP A 190 -34.42 -0.25 1.17
CA ASP A 190 -34.30 -0.97 2.44
C ASP A 190 -32.83 -1.19 2.87
N SER A 191 -32.62 -1.99 3.91
CA SER A 191 -31.29 -2.25 4.45
C SER A 191 -30.44 -3.12 3.53
N SER A 192 -31.04 -4.00 2.72
CA SER A 192 -30.30 -4.90 1.81
C SER A 192 -29.58 -4.13 0.71
N VAL A 193 -30.28 -3.17 0.08
CA VAL A 193 -29.66 -2.29 -0.93
C VAL A 193 -28.52 -1.48 -0.34
N LYS A 194 -28.73 -0.91 0.86
CA LYS A 194 -27.69 -0.12 1.53
C LYS A 194 -26.48 -0.97 1.93
N ALA A 195 -26.71 -2.19 2.43
CA ALA A 195 -25.64 -3.12 2.77
C ALA A 195 -24.80 -3.52 1.55
N LEU A 196 -25.47 -3.77 0.40
CA LEU A 196 -24.77 -4.09 -0.85
C LEU A 196 -23.92 -2.91 -1.33
N VAL A 197 -24.42 -1.67 -1.28
CA VAL A 197 -23.64 -0.47 -1.60
C VAL A 197 -22.41 -0.35 -0.69
N LEU A 198 -22.58 -0.56 0.61
CA LEU A 198 -21.46 -0.52 1.56
C LEU A 198 -20.43 -1.61 1.27
N TYR A 199 -20.87 -2.81 0.97
CA TYR A 199 -19.97 -3.91 0.61
C TYR A 199 -19.17 -3.61 -0.65
N LEU A 200 -19.83 -3.17 -1.72
CA LEU A 200 -19.19 -2.82 -2.98
C LEU A 200 -18.18 -1.67 -2.81
N ASN A 201 -18.50 -0.65 -2.00
CA ASN A 201 -17.63 0.49 -1.80
C ASN A 201 -16.49 0.22 -0.82
N VAL A 202 -16.80 -0.33 0.37
CA VAL A 202 -15.83 -0.45 1.47
C VAL A 202 -14.97 -1.70 1.35
N VAL A 203 -15.56 -2.83 0.91
CA VAL A 203 -14.85 -4.11 0.83
C VAL A 203 -14.22 -4.33 -0.55
N LEU A 204 -14.97 -4.00 -1.62
CA LEU A 204 -14.50 -4.18 -3.00
C LEU A 204 -13.87 -2.91 -3.60
N PHE A 205 -13.84 -1.81 -2.84
CA PHE A 205 -13.22 -0.52 -3.24
C PHE A 205 -13.76 0.05 -4.56
N LEU A 206 -15.02 -0.27 -4.91
CA LEU A 206 -15.63 0.27 -6.13
C LEU A 206 -15.96 1.75 -5.97
N PRO A 207 -15.61 2.61 -6.93
CA PRO A 207 -16.02 4.01 -6.95
C PRO A 207 -17.53 4.14 -7.19
N TYR A 208 -18.12 5.21 -6.68
CA TYR A 208 -19.59 5.42 -6.74
C TYR A 208 -20.16 5.36 -8.14
N GLY A 209 -19.45 5.85 -9.16
CA GLY A 209 -19.89 5.73 -10.55
C GLY A 209 -20.10 4.28 -10.96
N ARG A 210 -19.11 3.40 -10.68
CA ARG A 210 -19.21 1.96 -11.00
C ARG A 210 -20.28 1.24 -10.19
N ILE A 211 -20.52 1.67 -8.94
CA ILE A 211 -21.63 1.13 -8.14
C ILE A 211 -22.97 1.54 -8.78
N GLN A 212 -23.08 2.75 -9.27
CA GLN A 212 -24.27 3.22 -9.96
C GLN A 212 -24.55 2.43 -11.23
N ASP A 213 -23.52 2.19 -12.05
CA ASP A 213 -23.61 1.37 -13.26
C ASP A 213 -24.02 -0.08 -12.90
N PHE A 214 -23.41 -0.68 -11.88
CA PHE A 214 -23.77 -2.00 -11.42
C PHE A 214 -25.25 -2.11 -11.02
N PHE A 215 -25.78 -1.19 -10.24
CA PHE A 215 -27.20 -1.21 -9.87
C PHE A 215 -28.13 -1.00 -11.06
N LYS A 216 -27.73 -0.17 -12.00
CA LYS A 216 -28.49 0.08 -13.24
C LYS A 216 -28.51 -1.16 -14.13
N GLU A 217 -27.37 -1.76 -14.41
CA GLU A 217 -27.25 -2.87 -15.35
C GLU A 217 -27.77 -4.21 -14.77
N VAL A 218 -27.48 -4.50 -13.48
CA VAL A 218 -27.83 -5.77 -12.86
C VAL A 218 -29.25 -5.78 -12.31
N PHE A 219 -29.72 -4.64 -11.75
CA PHE A 219 -31.01 -4.57 -11.04
C PHE A 219 -32.02 -3.60 -11.70
N SER A 220 -31.66 -2.94 -12.80
CA SER A 220 -32.46 -1.88 -13.41
C SER A 220 -32.82 -0.75 -12.41
N MET A 221 -31.96 -0.46 -11.44
CA MET A 221 -32.17 0.51 -10.38
C MET A 221 -31.30 1.75 -10.57
N ASN A 222 -31.94 2.90 -10.75
CA ASN A 222 -31.25 4.20 -10.83
C ASN A 222 -31.10 4.82 -9.43
N ILE A 223 -29.94 4.69 -8.83
CA ILE A 223 -29.64 5.22 -7.49
C ILE A 223 -28.60 6.34 -7.62
N SER A 224 -28.90 7.51 -7.02
CA SER A 224 -27.96 8.64 -7.06
C SER A 224 -26.73 8.42 -6.20
N GLN A 225 -25.56 8.91 -6.65
CA GLN A 225 -24.31 8.87 -5.88
C GLN A 225 -24.45 9.63 -4.54
N GLY A 226 -25.26 10.69 -4.47
CA GLY A 226 -25.57 11.38 -3.22
C GLY A 226 -26.23 10.47 -2.18
N SER A 227 -27.04 9.49 -2.60
CA SER A 227 -27.60 8.48 -1.71
C SER A 227 -26.51 7.57 -1.14
N PHE A 228 -25.56 7.13 -1.97
CA PHE A 228 -24.42 6.31 -1.53
C PHE A 228 -23.58 7.04 -0.47
N ILE A 229 -23.21 8.30 -0.73
CA ILE A 229 -22.46 9.14 0.22
C ILE A 229 -23.20 9.25 1.55
N ASN A 230 -24.50 9.49 1.52
CA ASN A 230 -25.31 9.59 2.74
C ASN A 230 -25.35 8.26 3.51
N TRP A 231 -25.44 7.12 2.83
CA TRP A 231 -25.47 5.81 3.48
C TRP A 231 -24.10 5.44 4.08
N VAL A 232 -23.01 5.71 3.36
CA VAL A 232 -21.64 5.51 3.86
C VAL A 232 -21.40 6.38 5.09
N ASN A 233 -21.81 7.66 5.08
CA ASN A 233 -21.68 8.55 6.24
C ASN A 233 -22.51 8.09 7.44
N LYS A 234 -23.71 7.56 7.23
CA LYS A 234 -24.53 6.98 8.31
C LYS A 234 -23.90 5.71 8.87
N ALA A 235 -23.36 4.84 8.00
CA ALA A 235 -22.66 3.64 8.43
C ALA A 235 -21.40 3.97 9.23
N LYS A 236 -20.61 4.95 8.78
CA LYS A 236 -19.44 5.47 9.51
C LYS A 236 -19.81 5.91 10.93
N LYS A 237 -20.90 6.66 11.10
CA LYS A 237 -21.37 7.09 12.43
C LYS A 237 -21.77 5.91 13.30
N LYS A 238 -22.47 4.91 12.73
CA LYS A 238 -22.87 3.70 13.47
C LYS A 238 -21.67 2.81 13.84
N ALA A 239 -20.64 2.76 13.00
CA ALA A 239 -19.44 1.96 13.23
C ALA A 239 -18.47 2.61 14.23
N ALA A 240 -18.60 3.90 14.52
CA ALA A 240 -17.65 4.65 15.35
C ALA A 240 -17.38 4.00 16.73
N PRO A 241 -18.36 3.50 17.49
CA PRO A 241 -18.10 2.82 18.77
C PRO A 241 -17.30 1.51 18.59
N ALA A 242 -17.57 0.75 17.53
CA ALA A 242 -16.83 -0.49 17.22
C ALA A 242 -15.38 -0.17 16.82
N ILE A 243 -15.17 0.87 16.01
CA ILE A 243 -13.84 1.34 15.62
C ILE A 243 -13.02 1.78 16.83
N GLU A 244 -13.63 2.51 17.77
CA GLU A 244 -12.97 2.91 19.01
C GLU A 244 -12.64 1.70 19.89
N LYS A 245 -13.51 0.69 19.95
CA LYS A 245 -13.23 -0.56 20.64
C LYS A 245 -12.06 -1.32 20.02
N ILE A 246 -12.01 -1.40 18.69
CA ILE A 246 -10.88 -2.03 17.95
C ILE A 246 -9.58 -1.28 18.28
N LYS A 247 -9.59 0.05 18.25
CA LYS A 247 -8.44 0.87 18.64
C LYS A 247 -7.96 0.53 20.06
N GLN A 248 -8.87 0.45 21.02
CA GLN A 248 -8.53 0.08 22.41
C GLN A 248 -7.94 -1.34 22.51
N LEU A 249 -8.45 -2.29 21.71
CA LEU A 249 -7.92 -3.65 21.68
C LEU A 249 -6.52 -3.71 21.06
N ILE A 250 -6.28 -2.96 19.99
CA ILE A 250 -4.94 -2.78 19.39
C ILE A 250 -3.97 -2.21 20.43
N MET A 251 -4.36 -1.16 21.15
CA MET A 251 -3.52 -0.54 22.20
C MET A 251 -3.20 -1.47 23.38
N LYS A 252 -4.03 -2.47 23.62
CA LYS A 252 -3.79 -3.51 24.63
C LYS A 252 -2.97 -4.70 24.12
N SER A 253 -2.73 -4.77 22.81
CA SER A 253 -2.01 -5.89 22.21
C SER A 253 -0.52 -5.77 22.45
N HIS A 254 0.14 -6.89 22.71
CA HIS A 254 1.57 -6.93 22.97
C HIS A 254 2.40 -6.68 21.69
N VAL A 255 1.92 -7.15 20.53
CA VAL A 255 2.59 -6.96 19.25
C VAL A 255 1.64 -6.28 18.27
N VAL A 256 2.09 -5.18 17.66
CA VAL A 256 1.32 -4.40 16.68
C VAL A 256 2.20 -4.08 15.48
N GLY A 257 1.73 -4.44 14.29
CA GLY A 257 2.32 -4.00 13.03
C GLY A 257 1.80 -2.63 12.65
N PHE A 258 2.69 -1.73 12.23
CA PHE A 258 2.34 -0.44 11.64
C PHE A 258 2.96 -0.32 10.26
N ASP A 259 2.20 0.27 9.34
CA ASP A 259 2.65 0.58 7.99
C ASP A 259 1.85 1.78 7.46
N GLU A 260 2.34 2.45 6.43
CA GLU A 260 1.63 3.54 5.79
C GLU A 260 1.85 3.55 4.28
N SER A 261 0.84 4.02 3.55
CA SER A 261 0.90 4.19 2.11
C SER A 261 0.41 5.57 1.70
N GLY A 262 1.13 6.19 0.76
CA GLY A 262 0.73 7.47 0.19
C GLY A 262 -0.54 7.33 -0.65
N LEU A 263 -1.45 8.25 -0.50
CA LEU A 263 -2.65 8.38 -1.34
C LEU A 263 -2.89 9.83 -1.72
N TYR A 264 -3.42 10.07 -2.92
CA TYR A 264 -3.76 11.42 -3.34
C TYR A 264 -5.23 11.70 -3.04
N CYS A 265 -5.48 12.73 -2.24
CA CYS A 265 -6.81 13.25 -1.95
C CYS A 265 -6.88 14.71 -2.40
N ASN A 266 -7.78 15.04 -3.33
CA ASN A 266 -7.91 16.40 -3.88
C ASN A 266 -6.56 16.99 -4.38
N LYS A 267 -5.79 16.20 -5.12
CA LYS A 267 -4.46 16.56 -5.66
C LYS A 267 -3.38 16.81 -4.59
N LYS A 268 -3.64 16.52 -3.32
CA LYS A 268 -2.68 16.59 -2.22
C LYS A 268 -2.31 15.18 -1.78
N LEU A 269 -1.03 14.99 -1.44
CA LEU A 269 -0.53 13.73 -0.90
C LEU A 269 -0.95 13.64 0.57
N ASP A 270 -1.82 12.69 0.85
CA ASP A 270 -2.21 12.25 2.18
C ASP A 270 -1.71 10.81 2.42
N TRP A 271 -1.96 10.27 3.60
CA TRP A 271 -1.44 8.96 3.99
C TRP A 271 -2.55 8.07 4.56
N ALA A 272 -2.60 6.84 4.07
CA ALA A 272 -3.36 5.76 4.68
C ALA A 272 -2.44 5.03 5.64
N TRP A 273 -2.75 5.10 6.92
CA TRP A 273 -2.04 4.39 7.98
C TRP A 273 -2.78 3.12 8.35
N ILE A 274 -2.03 2.09 8.68
CA ILE A 274 -2.56 0.83 9.18
C ILE A 274 -1.95 0.50 10.53
N ALA A 275 -2.76 0.01 11.46
CA ALA A 275 -2.33 -0.64 12.67
C ALA A 275 -2.94 -2.03 12.72
N GLN A 276 -2.12 -3.06 12.83
CA GLN A 276 -2.53 -4.44 12.65
C GLN A 276 -2.05 -5.34 13.78
N THR A 277 -2.93 -6.23 14.22
CA THR A 277 -2.61 -7.37 15.09
C THR A 277 -3.05 -8.66 14.39
N VAL A 278 -2.88 -9.81 15.04
CA VAL A 278 -3.39 -11.10 14.51
C VAL A 278 -4.90 -11.10 14.34
N TYR A 279 -5.64 -10.32 15.17
CA TYR A 279 -7.10 -10.34 15.21
C TYR A 279 -7.75 -9.08 14.67
N PHE A 280 -7.06 -7.94 14.68
CA PHE A 280 -7.64 -6.64 14.39
C PHE A 280 -6.77 -5.85 13.42
N THR A 281 -7.43 -5.17 12.50
CA THR A 281 -6.82 -4.22 11.58
C THR A 281 -7.57 -2.90 11.66
N LEU A 282 -6.86 -1.80 11.87
CA LEU A 282 -7.40 -0.45 11.85
C LEU A 282 -6.70 0.36 10.78
N LEU A 283 -7.49 0.81 9.81
CA LEU A 283 -7.07 1.79 8.81
C LEU A 283 -7.50 3.18 9.25
N PHE A 284 -6.60 4.15 9.11
CA PHE A 284 -6.92 5.55 9.41
C PHE A 284 -6.17 6.51 8.51
N HIS A 285 -6.73 7.69 8.33
CA HIS A 285 -6.18 8.74 7.50
C HIS A 285 -5.22 9.62 8.31
N GLY A 286 -4.08 9.97 7.72
CA GLY A 286 -3.11 10.95 8.21
C GLY A 286 -2.78 11.99 7.14
N LYS A 287 -2.51 13.22 7.56
CA LYS A 287 -2.07 14.29 6.65
C LYS A 287 -0.57 14.24 6.36
N GLY A 288 0.17 13.46 7.11
CA GLY A 288 1.61 13.35 6.97
C GLY A 288 2.11 11.95 7.29
N ARG A 289 3.42 11.76 7.08
CA ARG A 289 4.16 10.53 7.32
C ARG A 289 5.04 10.65 8.57
N SER A 290 4.55 11.27 9.63
CA SER A 290 5.32 11.48 10.86
C SER A 290 4.71 10.77 12.06
N SER A 291 5.51 10.53 13.10
CA SER A 291 5.05 9.97 14.39
C SER A 291 3.90 10.75 15.02
N LYS A 292 3.71 12.02 14.65
CA LYS A 292 2.60 12.85 15.11
C LYS A 292 1.24 12.26 14.75
N GLU A 293 1.12 11.60 13.59
CA GLU A 293 -0.14 10.97 13.18
C GLU A 293 -0.48 9.75 14.04
N LEU A 294 0.52 8.95 14.42
CA LEU A 294 0.35 7.85 15.38
C LEU A 294 -0.09 8.38 16.76
N LYS A 295 0.63 9.38 17.28
CA LYS A 295 0.31 10.00 18.58
C LYS A 295 -1.08 10.64 18.57
N LYS A 296 -1.45 11.33 17.51
CA LYS A 296 -2.78 11.89 17.33
C LYS A 296 -3.87 10.82 17.34
N ARG A 297 -3.62 9.65 16.78
CA ARG A 297 -4.60 8.56 16.70
C ARG A 297 -4.69 7.75 17.97
N PHE A 298 -3.55 7.42 18.58
CA PHE A 298 -3.45 6.46 19.68
C PHE A 298 -3.07 7.08 21.01
N GLY A 299 -2.66 8.36 21.07
CA GLY A 299 -2.04 8.98 22.24
C GLY A 299 -0.54 8.68 22.33
N ASP A 300 0.05 8.84 23.48
CA ASP A 300 1.50 8.70 23.70
C ASP A 300 1.91 7.37 24.38
N SER A 301 0.96 6.51 24.74
CA SER A 301 1.21 5.30 25.54
C SER A 301 1.53 4.08 24.63
N PHE A 302 2.76 3.98 24.17
CA PHE A 302 3.23 2.86 23.34
C PHE A 302 4.19 1.90 24.08
N GLU A 303 4.54 2.17 25.31
CA GLU A 303 5.63 1.52 26.08
C GLU A 303 5.36 0.04 26.41
N ARG A 304 4.14 -0.46 26.17
CA ARG A 304 3.74 -1.84 26.46
C ARG A 304 3.71 -2.73 25.23
N MET A 305 3.95 -2.15 24.04
CA MET A 305 3.83 -2.90 22.79
C MET A 305 5.15 -3.03 22.06
N VAL A 306 5.34 -4.16 21.43
CA VAL A 306 6.39 -4.40 20.44
C VAL A 306 5.85 -3.96 19.08
N ALA A 307 6.49 -2.96 18.47
CA ALA A 307 6.11 -2.49 17.14
C ALA A 307 6.82 -3.32 16.06
N VAL A 308 6.08 -3.71 15.02
CA VAL A 308 6.65 -4.31 13.80
C VAL A 308 6.42 -3.32 12.65
N THR A 309 7.49 -2.70 12.13
CA THR A 309 7.39 -1.64 11.12
C THR A 309 8.49 -1.74 10.07
N ASP A 310 8.40 -0.94 9.01
CA ASP A 310 9.55 -0.67 8.16
C ASP A 310 10.63 0.14 8.91
N ARG A 311 11.71 0.54 8.21
CA ARG A 311 12.79 1.35 8.79
C ARG A 311 12.56 2.85 8.68
N HIS A 312 11.31 3.30 8.56
CA HIS A 312 11.02 4.72 8.49
C HIS A 312 11.23 5.41 9.85
N ASN A 313 11.95 6.54 9.85
CA ASN A 313 12.34 7.25 11.07
C ASN A 313 11.17 7.65 11.98
N ALA A 314 9.97 7.79 11.44
CA ALA A 314 8.78 8.13 12.23
C ALA A 314 8.49 7.12 13.34
N TYR A 315 8.88 5.87 13.17
CA TYR A 315 8.65 4.82 14.15
C TYR A 315 9.72 4.77 15.24
N PHE A 316 10.97 5.13 14.91
CA PHE A 316 12.09 5.09 15.86
C PHE A 316 12.07 6.20 16.90
N VAL A 317 11.26 7.25 16.69
CA VAL A 317 11.06 8.34 17.66
C VAL A 317 9.84 8.12 18.58
N VAL A 318 9.15 6.97 18.43
CA VAL A 318 8.06 6.54 19.30
C VAL A 318 8.60 5.60 20.35
N ASN A 319 8.25 5.83 21.61
CA ASN A 319 8.71 5.02 22.74
C ASN A 319 7.92 3.71 22.85
N PHE A 320 8.25 2.75 21.97
CA PHE A 320 7.75 1.37 22.06
C PHE A 320 8.53 0.56 23.10
N LEU A 321 7.90 -0.49 23.65
CA LEU A 321 8.60 -1.46 24.51
C LEU A 321 9.79 -2.08 23.78
N ASN A 322 9.58 -2.43 22.53
CA ASN A 322 10.60 -2.95 21.65
C ASN A 322 10.20 -2.69 20.18
N HIS A 323 11.17 -2.77 19.26
CA HIS A 323 10.94 -2.52 17.86
C HIS A 323 11.53 -3.65 17.00
N GLN A 324 10.69 -4.27 16.21
CA GLN A 324 11.09 -5.25 15.20
C GLN A 324 10.96 -4.63 13.80
N VAL A 325 12.05 -4.66 13.05
CA VAL A 325 11.98 -4.30 11.62
C VAL A 325 11.21 -5.38 10.86
N CYS A 326 10.31 -4.98 9.99
CA CYS A 326 9.51 -5.88 9.17
C CYS A 326 10.42 -6.72 8.26
N LEU A 327 10.39 -8.03 8.43
CA LEU A 327 11.24 -8.96 7.69
C LEU A 327 10.98 -8.94 6.19
N ALA A 328 9.73 -8.68 5.75
CA ALA A 328 9.41 -8.57 4.34
C ALA A 328 10.10 -7.35 3.68
N HIS A 329 10.20 -6.22 4.39
CA HIS A 329 10.94 -5.05 3.92
C HIS A 329 12.44 -5.31 3.91
N LEU A 330 12.96 -5.94 4.96
CA LEU A 330 14.37 -6.28 5.05
C LEU A 330 14.81 -7.25 3.94
N LEU A 331 14.02 -8.28 3.65
CA LEU A 331 14.30 -9.22 2.56
C LEU A 331 14.31 -8.55 1.19
N ARG A 332 13.39 -7.57 0.93
CA ARG A 332 13.41 -6.80 -0.32
C ARG A 332 14.67 -5.95 -0.45
N GLU A 333 15.13 -5.34 0.63
CA GLU A 333 16.38 -4.57 0.63
C GLU A 333 17.61 -5.45 0.38
N LEU A 334 17.65 -6.64 0.98
CA LEU A 334 18.71 -7.62 0.72
C LEU A 334 18.67 -8.10 -0.73
N GLN A 335 17.48 -8.32 -1.28
CA GLN A 335 17.33 -8.64 -2.70
C GLN A 335 17.85 -7.52 -3.60
N PHE A 336 17.53 -6.26 -3.29
CA PHE A 336 18.08 -5.12 -4.03
C PHE A 336 19.61 -5.12 -4.02
N LEU A 337 20.23 -5.36 -2.85
CA LEU A 337 21.70 -5.46 -2.77
C LEU A 337 22.26 -6.61 -3.59
N ASN A 338 21.56 -7.76 -3.63
CA ASN A 338 21.94 -8.91 -4.46
C ASN A 338 21.83 -8.65 -5.97
N GLU A 339 20.89 -7.78 -6.38
CA GLU A 339 20.71 -7.36 -7.77
C GLU A 339 21.75 -6.32 -8.16
N LEU A 340 22.09 -5.40 -7.24
CA LEU A 340 23.07 -4.33 -7.43
C LEU A 340 24.48 -4.87 -7.64
N ASP A 341 24.89 -5.83 -6.80
CA ASP A 341 26.18 -6.50 -6.93
C ASP A 341 26.01 -8.03 -6.88
N LYS A 342 26.14 -8.64 -8.05
CA LYS A 342 26.03 -10.11 -8.21
C LYS A 342 27.15 -10.88 -7.51
N ASN A 343 28.25 -10.26 -7.17
CA ASN A 343 29.39 -10.88 -6.48
C ASN A 343 29.28 -10.74 -4.95
N GLN A 344 28.38 -9.92 -4.45
CA GLN A 344 28.14 -9.72 -3.03
C GLN A 344 27.67 -11.01 -2.35
N GLN A 345 28.46 -11.52 -1.42
CA GLN A 345 28.13 -12.74 -0.66
C GLN A 345 27.40 -12.45 0.65
N TRP A 346 27.70 -11.32 1.29
CA TRP A 346 27.14 -10.97 2.59
C TRP A 346 25.60 -10.89 2.55
N SER A 347 25.05 -10.11 1.61
CA SER A 347 23.60 -9.92 1.50
C SER A 347 22.86 -11.23 1.16
N ARG A 348 23.47 -12.11 0.34
CA ARG A 348 22.92 -13.44 0.04
C ARG A 348 22.91 -14.36 1.27
N ASN A 349 23.98 -14.36 2.03
CA ASN A 349 24.07 -15.17 3.24
C ASN A 349 23.08 -14.67 4.30
N MET A 350 22.93 -13.37 4.45
CA MET A 350 21.93 -12.76 5.35
C MET A 350 20.50 -13.10 4.90
N GLU A 351 20.19 -12.97 3.60
CA GLU A 351 18.88 -13.37 3.05
C GLU A 351 18.56 -14.84 3.35
N GLN A 352 19.52 -15.73 3.11
CA GLN A 352 19.36 -17.17 3.38
C GLN A 352 19.16 -17.46 4.87
N LEU A 353 19.90 -16.78 5.76
CA LEU A 353 19.73 -16.93 7.20
C LEU A 353 18.32 -16.56 7.64
N LEU A 354 17.83 -15.38 7.20
CA LEU A 354 16.48 -14.91 7.52
C LEU A 354 15.39 -15.82 6.95
N GLN A 355 15.53 -16.27 5.70
CA GLN A 355 14.58 -17.19 5.07
C GLN A 355 14.51 -18.54 5.81
N LYS A 356 15.65 -19.09 6.23
CA LYS A 356 15.71 -20.33 7.05
C LYS A 356 15.04 -20.14 8.40
N ALA A 357 15.31 -19.03 9.09
CA ALA A 357 14.69 -18.73 10.38
C ALA A 357 13.17 -18.60 10.28
N ILE A 358 12.68 -17.91 9.23
CA ILE A 358 11.24 -17.78 8.93
C ILE A 358 10.64 -19.16 8.64
N HIS A 359 11.33 -20.00 7.86
CA HIS A 359 10.86 -21.34 7.52
C HIS A 359 10.72 -22.21 8.78
N GLU A 360 11.74 -22.24 9.64
CA GLU A 360 11.71 -22.99 10.90
C GLU A 360 10.58 -22.52 11.81
N ARG A 361 10.38 -21.21 11.93
CA ARG A 361 9.25 -20.65 12.69
C ARG A 361 7.89 -21.04 12.14
N ASN A 362 7.73 -21.07 10.82
CA ASN A 362 6.48 -21.45 10.17
C ASN A 362 6.17 -22.94 10.32
N GLN A 363 7.20 -23.80 10.36
CA GLN A 363 7.01 -25.24 10.64
C GLN A 363 6.65 -25.52 12.10
N ASN A 364 7.10 -24.65 13.02
CA ASN A 364 6.95 -24.81 14.47
C ASN A 364 6.31 -23.55 15.10
N PRO A 365 5.05 -23.21 14.76
CA PRO A 365 4.44 -21.92 15.12
C PRO A 365 4.24 -21.73 16.63
N THR A 366 4.08 -22.83 17.39
CA THR A 366 3.83 -22.80 18.83
C THR A 366 5.03 -23.18 19.68
N SER A 367 6.10 -23.73 19.08
CA SER A 367 7.26 -24.22 19.80
C SER A 367 8.21 -23.09 20.21
N ILE A 368 8.89 -23.27 21.33
CA ILE A 368 10.00 -22.39 21.73
C ILE A 368 11.22 -22.77 20.89
N ILE A 369 11.63 -21.88 19.99
CA ILE A 369 12.82 -22.07 19.16
C ILE A 369 14.06 -21.66 19.95
N ASN A 370 15.11 -22.50 19.93
CA ASN A 370 16.41 -22.13 20.49
C ASN A 370 17.04 -21.01 19.64
N LYS A 371 17.15 -19.80 20.22
CA LYS A 371 17.66 -18.61 19.54
C LYS A 371 19.18 -18.60 19.36
N LYS A 372 19.92 -19.29 20.24
CA LYS A 372 21.39 -19.18 20.32
C LYS A 372 22.11 -19.48 19.01
N PRO A 373 21.83 -20.57 18.27
CA PRO A 373 22.52 -20.86 17.01
C PRO A 373 22.21 -19.83 15.90
N TRP A 374 21.06 -19.19 15.99
CA TRP A 374 20.65 -18.15 15.02
C TRP A 374 21.37 -16.83 15.28
N LEU A 375 21.51 -16.45 16.56
CA LEU A 375 22.23 -15.25 16.97
C LEU A 375 23.73 -15.37 16.65
N GLU A 376 24.35 -16.51 16.94
CA GLU A 376 25.77 -16.77 16.61
C GLU A 376 26.02 -16.60 15.10
N LYS A 377 25.17 -17.17 14.23
CA LYS A 377 25.27 -16.99 12.77
C LYS A 377 25.03 -15.56 12.32
N LEU A 378 24.10 -14.85 12.98
CA LEU A 378 23.84 -13.45 12.70
C LEU A 378 25.06 -12.60 13.04
N ASP A 379 25.64 -12.81 14.22
CA ASP A 379 26.84 -12.08 14.67
C ASP A 379 28.05 -12.33 13.76
N GLU A 380 28.26 -13.57 13.31
CA GLU A 380 29.29 -13.90 12.32
C GLU A 380 29.10 -13.13 10.99
N LEU A 381 27.87 -12.89 10.56
CA LEU A 381 27.58 -12.14 9.33
C LEU A 381 27.69 -10.63 9.54
N LEU A 382 27.45 -10.12 10.75
CA LEU A 382 27.55 -8.69 11.06
C LEU A 382 28.97 -8.22 11.34
N GLN A 383 29.89 -9.15 11.67
CA GLN A 383 31.32 -8.85 11.90
C GLN A 383 32.16 -8.84 10.61
N LYS A 384 31.61 -9.27 9.49
CA LYS A 384 32.22 -9.26 8.15
C LYS A 384 31.80 -8.03 7.36
#